data_2ea9983e2621adb0ecee9a3cb905749b
#
_entry.id   2ea9983e2621adb0ecee9a3cb905749b
#
_cell.length_a   1.000
_cell.length_b   1.000
_cell.length_c   1.000
_cell.angle_alpha   90.00
_cell.angle_beta   90.00
_cell.angle_gamma   90.00
#
_symmetry.space_group_name_H-M   'P 1'
#
loop_
_entity.id
_entity.type
_entity.pdbx_description
1 polymer ?
#
loop_
_entity_poly.entity_id
_entity_poly.type
_entity_poly.pdbx_seq_one_letter_code
_entity_poly.pdbx_strand_id
1 'polypeptide(L)'
;ACTGQNVSLNQTATIAMRSETEFCNGYVFLESPMQPGESLVIRILETEGTYIGSIAFGLTSADPRFLKSSELPEDSDSLSQRPEYWVSSKDVLPDPQDGDEVSFTVCLDGAVLCSVNGGPQRALFHTDISLNTRPFIDIYGAAQKIQTLGVKFPASSKSASQAPSSHSHTASTECVVCYESEVDCVIYSCGHMCMCFQCAVNQWSRAGECPVCRQPIRDVIRTYKA
;
A
#
# COMPACT_ATOMS: atom_id res chain seq x y z
N ALA A 1 -5.82 -13.46 14.00
CA ALA A 1 -6.27 -12.09 13.72
C ALA A 1 -7.16 -11.62 14.87
N CYS A 2 -7.02 -10.38 15.30
CA CYS A 2 -7.94 -9.73 16.22
C CYS A 2 -9.07 -9.08 15.39
N THR A 3 -10.32 -9.20 15.86
CA THR A 3 -11.48 -8.60 15.21
C THR A 3 -12.26 -7.74 16.21
N GLY A 4 -13.03 -6.80 15.68
CA GLY A 4 -14.10 -6.15 16.42
C GLY A 4 -15.18 -7.14 16.85
N GLN A 5 -16.08 -6.69 17.72
CA GLN A 5 -17.12 -7.55 18.30
C GLN A 5 -18.14 -8.04 17.24
N ASN A 6 -18.34 -7.24 16.19
CA ASN A 6 -19.36 -7.49 15.17
C ASN A 6 -18.80 -8.10 13.88
N VAL A 7 -17.58 -8.67 13.92
CA VAL A 7 -16.94 -9.31 12.76
C VAL A 7 -16.70 -10.77 13.02
N SER A 8 -17.07 -11.58 12.05
CA SER A 8 -16.72 -13.01 11.97
C SER A 8 -15.71 -13.25 10.84
N LEU A 9 -14.79 -14.21 11.04
CA LEU A 9 -13.82 -14.64 10.05
C LEU A 9 -14.16 -16.05 9.55
N ASN A 10 -13.84 -16.32 8.29
CA ASN A 10 -13.86 -17.70 7.78
C ASN A 10 -12.71 -18.52 8.39
N GLN A 11 -12.72 -19.85 8.16
CA GLN A 11 -11.72 -20.78 8.72
C GLN A 11 -10.26 -20.43 8.36
N THR A 12 -10.03 -19.80 7.22
CA THR A 12 -8.69 -19.40 6.75
C THR A 12 -8.32 -17.97 7.15
N ALA A 13 -9.20 -17.26 7.86
CA ALA A 13 -9.05 -15.85 8.24
C ALA A 13 -8.74 -14.90 7.06
N THR A 14 -9.18 -15.29 5.85
CA THR A 14 -9.02 -14.47 4.63
C THR A 14 -10.28 -13.70 4.28
N ILE A 15 -11.44 -14.07 4.81
CA ILE A 15 -12.72 -13.40 4.59
C ILE A 15 -13.23 -12.92 5.94
N ALA A 16 -13.57 -11.65 6.01
CA ALA A 16 -14.20 -11.01 7.16
C ALA A 16 -15.60 -10.55 6.77
N MET A 17 -16.57 -10.83 7.64
CA MET A 17 -17.96 -10.47 7.46
C MET A 17 -18.46 -9.74 8.70
N ARG A 18 -18.99 -8.55 8.50
CA ARG A 18 -19.66 -7.78 9.54
C ARG A 18 -21.09 -8.33 9.76
N SER A 19 -21.58 -8.25 10.99
CA SER A 19 -22.98 -8.57 11.30
C SER A 19 -23.92 -7.66 10.51
N GLU A 20 -24.98 -8.24 9.95
CA GLU A 20 -25.98 -7.51 9.17
C GLU A 20 -26.77 -6.50 9.99
N THR A 21 -26.86 -6.71 11.31
CA THR A 21 -27.67 -5.88 12.22
C THR A 21 -26.87 -4.79 12.92
N GLU A 22 -25.53 -4.78 12.76
CA GLU A 22 -24.64 -3.91 13.52
C GLU A 22 -23.80 -3.04 12.58
N PHE A 23 -23.63 -1.76 12.92
CA PHE A 23 -22.96 -0.77 12.08
C PHE A 23 -21.62 -0.28 12.63
N CYS A 24 -21.23 -0.78 13.79
CA CYS A 24 -20.01 -0.40 14.49
C CYS A 24 -19.16 -1.63 14.80
N ASN A 25 -17.95 -1.40 15.31
CA ASN A 25 -17.03 -2.47 15.69
C ASN A 25 -16.70 -3.45 14.55
N GLY A 26 -16.59 -2.94 13.32
CA GLY A 26 -16.29 -3.69 12.10
C GLY A 26 -14.80 -4.01 11.90
N TYR A 27 -13.99 -4.00 12.93
CA TYR A 27 -12.53 -4.10 12.85
C TYR A 27 -12.03 -5.46 12.44
N VAL A 28 -11.00 -5.43 11.59
CA VAL A 28 -10.16 -6.58 11.25
C VAL A 28 -8.70 -6.16 11.33
N PHE A 29 -7.96 -6.66 12.29
CA PHE A 29 -6.53 -6.41 12.44
C PHE A 29 -5.71 -7.55 11.84
N LEU A 30 -4.72 -7.21 11.02
CA LEU A 30 -3.78 -8.19 10.48
C LEU A 30 -2.58 -8.31 11.44
N GLU A 31 -2.08 -9.54 11.61
CA GLU A 31 -0.98 -9.82 12.53
C GLU A 31 0.38 -9.41 11.96
N SER A 32 0.54 -9.54 10.65
CA SER A 32 1.80 -9.22 9.98
C SER A 32 1.94 -7.72 9.80
N PRO A 33 3.07 -7.12 10.22
CA PRO A 33 3.36 -5.72 9.93
C PRO A 33 3.51 -5.51 8.42
N MET A 34 3.15 -4.32 7.94
CA MET A 34 3.42 -3.87 6.58
C MET A 34 4.77 -3.16 6.52
N GLN A 35 5.58 -3.52 5.53
CA GLN A 35 6.85 -2.85 5.27
C GLN A 35 6.68 -1.73 4.24
N PRO A 36 7.53 -0.68 4.29
CA PRO A 36 7.57 0.31 3.24
C PRO A 36 7.78 -0.34 1.85
N GLY A 37 6.96 0.05 0.88
CA GLY A 37 6.93 -0.55 -0.45
C GLY A 37 5.91 -1.68 -0.60
N GLU A 38 5.29 -2.16 0.47
CA GLU A 38 4.25 -3.19 0.40
C GLU A 38 2.87 -2.61 0.17
N SER A 39 2.01 -3.41 -0.46
CA SER A 39 0.61 -3.10 -0.70
C SER A 39 -0.29 -4.20 -0.17
N LEU A 40 -1.17 -3.88 0.75
CA LEU A 40 -2.28 -4.75 1.14
C LEU A 40 -3.39 -4.63 0.10
N VAL A 41 -3.89 -5.75 -0.40
CA VAL A 41 -5.02 -5.77 -1.34
C VAL A 41 -6.19 -6.49 -0.72
N ILE A 42 -7.35 -5.84 -0.75
CA ILE A 42 -8.63 -6.42 -0.35
C ILE A 42 -9.61 -6.39 -1.50
N ARG A 43 -10.61 -7.26 -1.45
CA ARG A 43 -11.75 -7.26 -2.38
C ARG A 43 -13.04 -7.16 -1.58
N ILE A 44 -13.94 -6.30 -2.05
CA ILE A 44 -15.32 -6.26 -1.56
C ILE A 44 -16.06 -7.48 -2.13
N LEU A 45 -16.65 -8.28 -1.27
CA LEU A 45 -17.40 -9.48 -1.69
C LEU A 45 -18.90 -9.28 -1.64
N GLU A 46 -19.37 -8.41 -0.75
CA GLU A 46 -20.79 -8.19 -0.54
C GLU A 46 -21.05 -6.78 -0.05
N THR A 47 -22.02 -6.13 -0.68
CA THR A 47 -22.42 -4.76 -0.37
C THR A 47 -23.92 -4.69 -0.04
N GLU A 48 -24.27 -3.73 0.81
CA GLU A 48 -25.66 -3.38 1.16
C GLU A 48 -25.96 -1.96 0.70
N GLY A 49 -26.79 -1.84 -0.34
CA GLY A 49 -27.04 -0.57 -1.05
C GLY A 49 -27.80 0.50 -0.25
N THR A 50 -28.25 0.20 0.98
CA THR A 50 -28.99 1.17 1.81
C THR A 50 -28.07 2.21 2.46
N TYR A 51 -26.76 1.93 2.54
CA TYR A 51 -25.79 2.74 3.29
C TYR A 51 -24.74 3.39 2.39
N ILE A 52 -24.19 4.50 2.88
CA ILE A 52 -23.11 5.26 2.22
C ILE A 52 -21.79 4.95 2.91
N GLY A 53 -20.69 4.96 2.12
CA GLY A 53 -19.35 4.64 2.59
C GLY A 53 -19.16 3.14 2.82
N SER A 54 -17.94 2.69 3.09
CA SER A 54 -17.71 1.25 3.12
C SER A 54 -16.64 0.78 4.09
N ILE A 55 -15.49 1.40 4.08
CA ILE A 55 -14.33 0.97 4.85
C ILE A 55 -13.51 2.18 5.30
N ALA A 56 -12.91 2.06 6.49
CA ALA A 56 -11.74 2.84 6.84
C ALA A 56 -10.51 1.94 6.85
N PHE A 57 -9.38 2.48 6.47
CA PHE A 57 -8.09 1.81 6.55
C PHE A 57 -7.22 2.49 7.60
N GLY A 58 -6.50 1.71 8.38
CA GLY A 58 -5.56 2.24 9.34
C GLY A 58 -4.33 1.38 9.53
N LEU A 59 -3.34 1.97 10.17
CA LEU A 59 -2.14 1.32 10.66
C LEU A 59 -2.05 1.50 12.17
N THR A 60 -1.49 0.52 12.86
CA THR A 60 -1.23 0.61 14.30
C THR A 60 0.13 0.04 14.66
N SER A 61 0.83 0.68 15.58
CA SER A 61 2.04 0.13 16.21
C SER A 61 1.71 -0.81 17.37
N ALA A 62 0.45 -0.85 17.83
CA ALA A 62 -0.01 -1.80 18.82
C ALA A 62 0.01 -3.24 18.25
N ASP A 63 0.33 -4.21 19.09
CA ASP A 63 0.29 -5.61 18.70
C ASP A 63 -1.15 -6.17 18.81
N PRO A 64 -1.80 -6.59 17.73
CA PRO A 64 -3.17 -7.08 17.74
C PRO A 64 -3.41 -8.29 18.64
N ARG A 65 -2.35 -9.02 19.00
CA ARG A 65 -2.46 -10.17 19.92
C ARG A 65 -2.81 -9.78 21.35
N PHE A 66 -2.53 -8.52 21.72
CA PHE A 66 -2.83 -7.96 23.04
C PHE A 66 -4.04 -7.05 23.06
N LEU A 67 -4.63 -6.76 21.91
CA LEU A 67 -5.85 -5.96 21.80
C LEU A 67 -7.07 -6.79 22.25
N LYS A 68 -7.93 -6.18 23.02
CA LYS A 68 -9.21 -6.76 23.39
C LYS A 68 -10.32 -6.07 22.58
N SER A 69 -11.19 -6.84 21.96
CA SER A 69 -12.31 -6.30 21.19
C SER A 69 -13.21 -5.35 22.01
N SER A 70 -13.32 -5.59 23.33
CA SER A 70 -14.11 -4.74 24.22
C SER A 70 -13.46 -3.38 24.56
N GLU A 71 -12.18 -3.19 24.25
CA GLU A 71 -11.45 -1.92 24.46
C GLU A 71 -11.39 -1.07 23.18
N LEU A 72 -11.87 -1.61 22.05
CA LEU A 72 -11.97 -0.89 20.79
C LEU A 72 -13.20 0.05 20.85
N PRO A 73 -13.07 1.29 20.36
CA PRO A 73 -14.21 2.19 20.26
C PRO A 73 -15.21 1.65 19.22
N GLU A 74 -16.45 2.11 19.29
CA GLU A 74 -17.46 1.75 18.31
C GLU A 74 -17.08 2.18 16.89
N ASP A 75 -16.33 3.28 16.78
CA ASP A 75 -15.97 3.94 15.55
C ASP A 75 -14.46 4.16 15.45
N SER A 76 -13.87 3.79 14.30
CA SER A 76 -12.44 3.91 14.04
C SER A 76 -11.92 5.35 14.05
N ASP A 77 -12.76 6.35 13.80
CA ASP A 77 -12.36 7.76 13.88
C ASP A 77 -11.85 8.12 15.27
N SER A 78 -12.41 7.49 16.32
CA SER A 78 -11.96 7.67 17.70
C SER A 78 -10.54 7.13 17.97
N LEU A 79 -10.05 6.20 17.14
CA LEU A 79 -8.67 5.71 17.23
C LEU A 79 -7.65 6.75 16.80
N SER A 80 -8.02 7.72 15.95
CA SER A 80 -7.14 8.80 15.51
C SER A 80 -6.61 9.68 16.65
N GLN A 81 -7.29 9.65 17.81
CA GLN A 81 -6.87 10.37 19.02
C GLN A 81 -5.80 9.63 19.84
N ARG A 82 -5.49 8.38 19.46
CA ARG A 82 -4.48 7.55 20.15
C ARG A 82 -3.18 7.56 19.35
N PRO A 83 -2.01 7.82 19.97
CA PRO A 83 -0.75 8.02 19.24
C PRO A 83 -0.25 6.77 18.51
N GLU A 84 -0.71 5.59 18.89
CA GLU A 84 -0.34 4.31 18.25
C GLU A 84 -1.20 3.97 17.03
N TYR A 85 -2.14 4.84 16.60
CA TYR A 85 -3.02 4.60 15.46
C TYR A 85 -2.94 5.72 14.41
N TRP A 86 -2.92 5.33 13.15
CA TRP A 86 -3.11 6.17 11.97
C TRP A 86 -4.34 5.67 11.23
N VAL A 87 -5.33 6.51 11.03
CA VAL A 87 -6.64 6.10 10.49
C VAL A 87 -7.02 7.02 9.34
N SER A 88 -7.49 6.44 8.23
CA SER A 88 -8.11 7.19 7.14
C SER A 88 -9.55 7.59 7.50
N SER A 89 -10.07 8.59 6.79
CA SER A 89 -11.52 8.81 6.79
C SER A 89 -12.28 7.59 6.25
N LYS A 90 -13.55 7.46 6.56
CA LYS A 90 -14.43 6.38 6.10
C LYS A 90 -14.83 6.45 4.62
N ASP A 91 -14.34 7.45 3.90
CA ASP A 91 -14.63 7.66 2.48
C ASP A 91 -13.57 7.04 1.55
N VAL A 92 -12.90 5.98 1.98
CA VAL A 92 -11.91 5.28 1.15
C VAL A 92 -12.55 4.77 -0.13
N LEU A 93 -13.75 4.24 -0.04
CA LEU A 93 -14.57 3.79 -1.17
C LEU A 93 -16.01 4.24 -0.95
N PRO A 94 -16.41 5.42 -1.48
CA PRO A 94 -17.72 6.02 -1.20
C PRO A 94 -18.91 5.22 -1.73
N ASP A 95 -18.74 4.56 -2.88
CA ASP A 95 -19.78 3.77 -3.56
C ASP A 95 -19.21 2.39 -3.93
N PRO A 96 -19.10 1.46 -2.93
CA PRO A 96 -18.52 0.15 -3.14
C PRO A 96 -19.41 -0.73 -4.01
N GLN A 97 -18.79 -1.51 -4.89
CA GLN A 97 -19.46 -2.54 -5.67
C GLN A 97 -18.89 -3.91 -5.33
N ASP A 98 -19.71 -4.94 -5.46
CA ASP A 98 -19.24 -6.32 -5.33
C ASP A 98 -18.16 -6.61 -6.37
N GLY A 99 -17.01 -7.10 -5.91
CA GLY A 99 -15.85 -7.36 -6.73
C GLY A 99 -14.80 -6.25 -6.75
N ASP A 100 -15.09 -5.07 -6.22
CA ASP A 100 -14.09 -3.99 -6.15
C ASP A 100 -12.84 -4.41 -5.39
N GLU A 101 -11.68 -4.16 -6.00
CA GLU A 101 -10.39 -4.35 -5.36
C GLU A 101 -9.82 -3.01 -4.88
N VAL A 102 -9.48 -2.94 -3.60
CA VAL A 102 -8.83 -1.78 -3.00
C VAL A 102 -7.43 -2.17 -2.55
N SER A 103 -6.44 -1.42 -2.99
CA SER A 103 -5.06 -1.58 -2.58
C SER A 103 -4.60 -0.42 -1.71
N PHE A 104 -3.92 -0.74 -0.61
CA PHE A 104 -3.32 0.21 0.31
C PHE A 104 -1.81 0.03 0.30
N THR A 105 -1.07 1.06 -0.05
CA THR A 105 0.39 1.01 -0.21
C THR A 105 1.06 1.92 0.80
N VAL A 106 2.00 1.39 1.58
CA VAL A 106 2.89 2.19 2.42
C VAL A 106 4.10 2.58 1.60
N CYS A 107 4.29 3.87 1.33
CA CYS A 107 5.42 4.36 0.55
C CYS A 107 6.68 4.50 1.40
N LEU A 108 7.85 4.60 0.74
CA LEU A 108 9.15 4.74 1.41
C LEU A 108 9.32 6.08 2.14
N ASP A 109 8.50 7.08 1.85
CA ASP A 109 8.45 8.39 2.52
C ASP A 109 7.42 8.45 3.64
N GLY A 110 6.73 7.33 3.91
CA GLY A 110 5.69 7.22 4.93
C GLY A 110 4.29 7.59 4.44
N ALA A 111 4.12 8.05 3.20
CA ALA A 111 2.79 8.26 2.65
C ALA A 111 2.05 6.93 2.51
N VAL A 112 0.79 6.90 2.92
CA VAL A 112 -0.11 5.77 2.71
C VAL A 112 -1.09 6.13 1.60
N LEU A 113 -1.04 5.36 0.53
CA LEU A 113 -1.85 5.57 -0.67
C LEU A 113 -2.90 4.49 -0.82
N CYS A 114 -4.06 4.84 -1.37
CA CYS A 114 -5.04 3.84 -1.82
C CYS A 114 -5.32 3.97 -3.33
N SER A 115 -5.67 2.85 -3.95
CA SER A 115 -6.14 2.76 -5.33
C SER A 115 -7.28 1.76 -5.40
N VAL A 116 -8.29 2.07 -6.19
CA VAL A 116 -9.45 1.21 -6.44
C VAL A 116 -9.35 0.66 -7.85
N ASN A 117 -9.48 -0.66 -8.01
CA ASN A 117 -9.46 -1.37 -9.29
C ASN A 117 -8.25 -1.03 -10.18
N GLY A 118 -7.08 -0.78 -9.55
CA GLY A 118 -5.88 -0.38 -10.27
C GLY A 118 -5.92 1.02 -10.86
N GLY A 119 -6.89 1.84 -10.47
CA GLY A 119 -7.03 3.23 -10.88
C GLY A 119 -6.01 4.16 -10.21
N PRO A 120 -6.20 5.49 -10.30
CA PRO A 120 -5.28 6.48 -9.73
C PRO A 120 -5.08 6.30 -8.24
N GLN A 121 -3.85 6.49 -7.78
CA GLN A 121 -3.53 6.47 -6.36
C GLN A 121 -3.93 7.79 -5.69
N ARG A 122 -4.49 7.68 -4.49
CA ARG A 122 -4.89 8.79 -3.63
C ARG A 122 -4.21 8.66 -2.27
N ALA A 123 -3.63 9.74 -1.77
CA ALA A 123 -3.05 9.77 -0.43
C ALA A 123 -4.16 9.73 0.63
N LEU A 124 -3.96 8.92 1.66
CA LEU A 124 -4.84 8.82 2.82
C LEU A 124 -4.26 9.59 4.02
N PHE A 125 -3.06 9.22 4.44
CA PHE A 125 -2.34 9.82 5.57
C PHE A 125 -0.84 9.53 5.45
N HIS A 126 -0.05 10.04 6.42
CA HIS A 126 1.37 9.68 6.58
C HIS A 126 1.55 8.90 7.88
N THR A 127 2.42 7.92 7.86
CA THR A 127 2.82 7.11 9.02
C THR A 127 4.32 7.19 9.26
N ASP A 128 4.73 6.86 10.48
CA ASP A 128 6.14 6.73 10.82
C ASP A 128 6.66 5.34 10.40
N ILE A 129 7.43 5.30 9.32
CA ILE A 129 8.00 4.06 8.75
C ILE A 129 9.12 3.44 9.62
N SER A 130 9.60 4.14 10.66
CA SER A 130 10.54 3.55 11.61
C SER A 130 9.88 2.56 12.57
N LEU A 131 8.55 2.59 12.63
CA LEU A 131 7.74 1.72 13.47
C LEU A 131 7.24 0.49 12.70
N ASN A 132 7.17 -0.65 13.39
CA ASN A 132 6.53 -1.84 12.85
C ASN A 132 5.01 -1.71 12.93
N THR A 133 4.41 -1.10 11.91
CA THR A 133 2.97 -0.89 11.88
C THR A 133 2.24 -2.06 11.22
N ARG A 134 1.07 -2.39 11.77
CA ARG A 134 0.18 -3.44 11.29
C ARG A 134 -1.10 -2.84 10.75
N PRO A 135 -1.58 -3.32 9.60
CA PRO A 135 -2.79 -2.79 9.01
C PRO A 135 -4.04 -3.30 9.74
N PHE A 136 -5.04 -2.45 9.76
CA PHE A 136 -6.40 -2.82 10.12
C PHE A 136 -7.40 -2.18 9.18
N ILE A 137 -8.56 -2.80 9.09
CA ILE A 137 -9.70 -2.33 8.31
C ILE A 137 -10.89 -2.26 9.24
N ASP A 138 -11.67 -1.18 9.15
CA ASP A 138 -12.97 -1.07 9.76
C ASP A 138 -14.03 -1.21 8.65
N ILE A 139 -14.75 -2.31 8.67
CA ILE A 139 -15.82 -2.62 7.72
C ILE A 139 -17.09 -1.92 8.21
N TYR A 140 -17.56 -0.96 7.43
CA TYR A 140 -18.73 -0.19 7.84
C TYR A 140 -19.60 0.19 6.63
N GLY A 141 -20.75 0.84 6.89
CA GLY A 141 -21.61 1.36 5.84
C GLY A 141 -22.07 0.27 4.86
N ALA A 142 -21.92 0.54 3.57
CA ALA A 142 -22.35 -0.37 2.51
C ALA A 142 -21.52 -1.67 2.41
N ALA A 143 -20.28 -1.71 2.88
CA ALA A 143 -19.50 -2.95 2.86
C ALA A 143 -19.97 -3.91 3.96
N GLN A 144 -20.30 -5.15 3.58
CA GLN A 144 -20.70 -6.22 4.51
C GLN A 144 -19.61 -7.28 4.64
N LYS A 145 -18.93 -7.60 3.55
CA LYS A 145 -17.97 -8.69 3.49
C LYS A 145 -16.77 -8.29 2.65
N ILE A 146 -15.59 -8.55 3.17
CA ILE A 146 -14.34 -8.32 2.46
C ILE A 146 -13.47 -9.58 2.44
N GLN A 147 -12.64 -9.69 1.42
CA GLN A 147 -11.59 -10.70 1.32
C GLN A 147 -10.21 -10.02 1.30
N THR A 148 -9.31 -10.46 2.16
CA THR A 148 -7.90 -10.11 2.08
C THR A 148 -7.23 -10.97 1.02
N LEU A 149 -6.72 -10.35 -0.05
CA LEU A 149 -6.02 -11.04 -1.14
C LEU A 149 -4.52 -11.21 -0.84
N GLY A 150 -4.03 -10.57 0.21
CA GLY A 150 -2.66 -10.65 0.67
C GLY A 150 -1.88 -9.35 0.51
N VAL A 151 -0.63 -9.40 0.95
CA VAL A 151 0.33 -8.29 0.80
C VAL A 151 1.14 -8.55 -0.45
N LYS A 152 1.19 -7.56 -1.34
CA LYS A 152 1.98 -7.59 -2.57
C LYS A 152 3.10 -6.55 -2.47
N PHE A 153 4.28 -6.92 -2.93
CA PHE A 153 5.26 -5.91 -3.32
C PHE A 153 4.79 -5.27 -4.62
N PRO A 154 4.91 -3.94 -4.81
CA PRO A 154 4.63 -3.35 -6.10
C PRO A 154 5.48 -4.07 -7.13
N ALA A 155 4.84 -4.82 -8.02
CA ALA A 155 5.51 -5.35 -9.18
C ALA A 155 6.09 -4.14 -9.91
N SER A 156 7.41 -4.11 -10.07
CA SER A 156 8.03 -3.21 -11.05
C SER A 156 7.17 -3.31 -12.30
N SER A 157 6.56 -2.21 -12.71
CA SER A 157 5.57 -2.15 -13.78
C SER A 157 6.11 -2.85 -15.03
N LYS A 158 5.81 -4.12 -15.18
CA LYS A 158 5.91 -4.81 -16.46
C LYS A 158 4.60 -4.54 -17.18
N SER A 159 4.66 -3.57 -18.09
CA SER A 159 3.63 -3.34 -19.09
C SER A 159 3.23 -4.67 -19.75
N ALA A 160 1.93 -4.97 -19.70
CA ALA A 160 1.36 -6.08 -20.45
C ALA A 160 1.49 -5.80 -21.94
N SER A 161 2.24 -6.64 -22.66
CA SER A 161 2.02 -6.95 -24.08
C SER A 161 2.72 -8.24 -24.45
N GLN A 162 1.90 -9.23 -24.75
CA GLN A 162 2.04 -10.33 -25.73
C GLN A 162 3.40 -11.05 -25.84
N ALA A 163 3.39 -12.36 -25.60
CA ALA A 163 4.37 -13.34 -26.07
C ALA A 163 4.19 -13.60 -27.60
N PRO A 164 5.10 -14.28 -28.33
CA PRO A 164 6.36 -14.88 -27.92
C PRO A 164 7.56 -14.59 -28.85
N SER A 165 8.74 -14.56 -28.37
CA SER A 165 9.91 -15.16 -29.01
C SER A 165 11.16 -15.05 -28.12
N SER A 166 11.86 -16.17 -28.03
CA SER A 166 13.14 -16.39 -27.39
C SER A 166 14.20 -15.35 -27.74
N HIS A 167 14.63 -14.57 -26.75
CA HIS A 167 15.98 -14.03 -26.71
C HIS A 167 16.37 -13.78 -25.25
N SER A 168 17.53 -14.34 -24.88
CA SER A 168 18.23 -14.14 -23.62
C SER A 168 18.46 -12.67 -23.33
N HIS A 169 17.75 -12.09 -22.33
CA HIS A 169 18.05 -10.75 -21.83
C HIS A 169 19.13 -10.84 -20.76
N THR A 170 20.38 -10.62 -21.18
CA THR A 170 21.39 -10.03 -20.31
C THR A 170 20.86 -8.67 -19.85
N ALA A 171 20.78 -8.43 -18.52
CA ALA A 171 20.46 -7.13 -17.98
C ALA A 171 21.41 -6.11 -18.62
N SER A 172 20.86 -5.12 -19.35
CA SER A 172 21.68 -4.08 -19.97
C SER A 172 22.30 -3.27 -18.83
N THR A 173 23.60 -3.38 -18.68
CA THR A 173 24.41 -2.60 -17.72
C THR A 173 24.71 -1.21 -18.27
N GLU A 174 24.10 -0.80 -19.38
CA GLU A 174 24.37 0.44 -20.09
C GLU A 174 23.48 1.60 -19.61
N CYS A 175 24.08 2.76 -19.52
CA CYS A 175 23.40 4.00 -19.14
C CYS A 175 22.29 4.35 -20.14
N VAL A 176 21.04 4.55 -19.67
CA VAL A 176 19.87 4.88 -20.50
C VAL A 176 19.90 6.30 -21.10
N VAL A 177 20.90 7.11 -20.77
CA VAL A 177 21.05 8.48 -21.26
C VAL A 177 22.12 8.60 -22.32
N CYS A 178 23.33 8.06 -22.10
CA CYS A 178 24.41 8.17 -23.08
C CYS A 178 24.59 6.90 -23.92
N TYR A 179 24.10 5.75 -23.46
CA TYR A 179 24.28 4.45 -24.12
C TYR A 179 25.75 4.04 -24.38
N GLU A 180 26.70 4.69 -23.70
CA GLU A 180 28.14 4.50 -23.91
C GLU A 180 28.82 3.97 -22.65
N SER A 181 28.31 4.31 -21.47
CA SER A 181 28.92 3.97 -20.19
C SER A 181 28.07 3.00 -19.40
N GLU A 182 28.72 2.16 -18.60
CA GLU A 182 28.02 1.30 -17.65
C GLU A 182 27.31 2.12 -16.56
N VAL A 183 26.20 1.57 -16.06
CA VAL A 183 25.50 2.10 -14.88
C VAL A 183 26.37 1.89 -13.65
N ASP A 184 26.78 2.99 -13.00
CA ASP A 184 27.66 2.98 -11.83
C ASP A 184 27.17 3.90 -10.70
N CYS A 185 25.88 4.21 -10.68
CA CYS A 185 25.28 4.97 -9.60
C CYS A 185 23.83 4.55 -9.30
N VAL A 186 23.40 4.87 -8.10
CA VAL A 186 22.01 4.78 -7.66
C VAL A 186 21.45 6.17 -7.43
N ILE A 187 20.23 6.41 -7.87
CA ILE A 187 19.51 7.67 -7.64
C ILE A 187 18.86 7.60 -6.26
N TYR A 188 19.29 8.45 -5.35
CA TYR A 188 18.66 8.60 -4.05
C TYR A 188 17.45 9.53 -4.19
N SER A 189 16.45 9.08 -3.86
CA SER A 189 15.22 8.78 -3.22
C SER A 189 14.47 7.57 -3.83
N CYS A 190 14.71 7.21 -5.08
CA CYS A 190 13.92 6.15 -5.76
C CYS A 190 14.67 4.82 -5.93
N GLY A 191 15.99 4.77 -5.67
CA GLY A 191 16.80 3.55 -5.76
C GLY A 191 17.08 3.04 -7.18
N HIS A 192 16.70 3.77 -8.23
CA HIS A 192 16.95 3.31 -9.59
C HIS A 192 18.43 3.39 -9.96
N MET A 193 18.92 2.32 -10.57
CA MET A 193 20.24 2.21 -11.20
C MET A 193 20.05 2.15 -12.71
N CYS A 194 20.06 3.29 -13.38
CA CYS A 194 19.75 3.39 -14.81
C CYS A 194 20.70 4.31 -15.58
N MET A 195 21.57 5.02 -14.90
CA MET A 195 22.50 5.98 -15.50
C MET A 195 23.93 5.75 -15.02
N CYS A 196 24.91 6.17 -15.81
CA CYS A 196 26.25 6.37 -15.31
C CYS A 196 26.28 7.62 -14.41
N PHE A 197 27.22 7.68 -13.49
CA PHE A 197 27.35 8.77 -12.52
C PHE A 197 27.37 10.16 -13.16
N GLN A 198 28.10 10.33 -14.27
CA GLN A 198 28.17 11.61 -14.97
C GLN A 198 26.82 12.06 -15.54
N CYS A 199 26.07 11.14 -16.15
CA CYS A 199 24.73 11.43 -16.66
C CYS A 199 23.75 11.71 -15.52
N ALA A 200 23.86 11.01 -14.41
CA ALA A 200 22.98 11.22 -13.26
C ALA A 200 23.20 12.60 -12.61
N VAL A 201 24.45 13.06 -12.46
CA VAL A 201 24.77 14.40 -11.96
C VAL A 201 24.26 15.47 -12.93
N ASN A 202 24.43 15.28 -14.24
CA ASN A 202 23.90 16.20 -15.23
C ASN A 202 22.37 16.26 -15.25
N GLN A 203 21.72 15.11 -15.11
CA GLN A 203 20.24 15.00 -15.01
C GLN A 203 19.73 15.70 -13.75
N TRP A 204 20.37 15.49 -12.62
CA TRP A 204 20.06 16.15 -11.35
C TRP A 204 20.15 17.69 -11.49
N SER A 205 21.20 18.19 -12.12
CA SER A 205 21.44 19.64 -12.29
C SER A 205 20.45 20.32 -13.26
N ARG A 206 19.86 19.59 -14.21
CA ARG A 206 19.00 20.13 -15.27
C ARG A 206 17.52 19.94 -15.03
N ALA A 207 17.09 18.70 -14.91
CA ALA A 207 15.68 18.32 -14.77
C ALA A 207 15.30 17.96 -13.34
N GLY A 208 16.27 17.48 -12.54
CA GLY A 208 16.04 17.09 -11.15
C GLY A 208 15.19 15.86 -10.96
N GLU A 209 14.87 15.11 -12.04
CA GLU A 209 13.95 13.97 -12.00
C GLU A 209 14.59 12.68 -12.52
N CYS A 210 14.24 11.56 -11.89
CA CYS A 210 14.64 10.23 -12.34
C CYS A 210 14.00 9.89 -13.70
N PRO A 211 14.78 9.47 -14.73
CA PRO A 211 14.22 9.16 -16.05
C PRO A 211 13.32 7.93 -16.07
N VAL A 212 13.38 7.08 -15.05
CA VAL A 212 12.55 5.87 -14.96
C VAL A 212 11.21 6.14 -14.28
N CYS A 213 11.21 6.83 -13.12
CA CYS A 213 10.00 7.02 -12.32
C CYS A 213 9.58 8.48 -12.12
N ARG A 214 10.35 9.44 -12.67
CA ARG A 214 10.11 10.89 -12.59
C ARG A 214 10.10 11.48 -11.17
N GLN A 215 10.53 10.71 -10.18
CA GLN A 215 10.70 11.23 -8.83
C GLN A 215 11.88 12.23 -8.79
N PRO A 216 11.78 13.28 -7.94
CA PRO A 216 12.87 14.23 -7.78
C PRO A 216 14.15 13.54 -7.31
N ILE A 217 15.27 13.85 -7.95
CA ILE A 217 16.59 13.37 -7.55
C ILE A 217 17.04 14.22 -6.36
N ARG A 218 17.21 13.59 -5.20
CA ARG A 218 17.74 14.28 -4.00
C ARG A 218 19.25 14.16 -3.89
N ASP A 219 19.80 13.04 -4.37
CA ASP A 219 21.23 12.78 -4.38
C ASP A 219 21.57 11.69 -5.39
N VAL A 220 22.85 11.57 -5.77
CA VAL A 220 23.38 10.55 -6.66
C VAL A 220 24.54 9.85 -5.97
N ILE A 221 24.34 8.58 -5.64
CA ILE A 221 25.33 7.77 -4.92
C ILE A 221 26.09 6.88 -5.91
N ARG A 222 27.41 7.06 -6.00
CA ARG A 222 28.24 6.22 -6.85
C ARG A 222 28.38 4.83 -6.26
N THR A 223 28.24 3.80 -7.12
CA THR A 223 28.40 2.40 -6.72
C THR A 223 29.72 1.85 -7.26
N TYR A 224 30.37 1.01 -6.47
CA TYR A 224 31.60 0.35 -6.86
C TYR A 224 31.35 -1.15 -6.84
N LYS A 225 31.67 -1.83 -7.95
CA LYS A 225 31.66 -3.28 -8.01
C LYS A 225 32.92 -3.79 -7.30
N ALA A 226 32.79 -4.75 -6.39
CA ALA A 226 33.89 -5.44 -5.73
C ALA A 226 34.46 -6.52 -6.61
#